data_28649d4d8907a47e4076a05be981ab31
#
_entry.id   28649d4d8907a47e4076a05be981ab31
#
_cell.length_a   1.000
_cell.length_b   1.000
_cell.length_c   1.000
_cell.angle_alpha   90.00
_cell.angle_beta   90.00
_cell.angle_gamma   90.00
#
_symmetry.space_group_name_H-M   'P 1'
#
loop_
_entity.id
_entity.type
_entity.pdbx_description
1 polymer ?
#
loop_
_entity_poly.entity_id
_entity_poly.type
_entity_poly.pdbx_seq_one_letter_code
_entity_poly.pdbx_strand_id
1 'polypeptide(L)'
;MDIFDISFNSKKDVFGRKDITENGYPAMFFSDISRKYDISVENIETKISKELFDTSNKMSKNDILVSLEEFDKIHVGRAILYVGTKKVALNGYVAVLTLKENFKDMINLKYVSFYMNYSKVFRKQAFKNSTGAKVQRIPKENFELMEIKLPVLKVQDIVIEIIETLDEGFKIVSKSIENEMGKTTIAKKFIMQEIFNKIEGRK
;
A
#
# COMPACT_ATOMS: atom_id res chain seq x y z
N MET A 1 7.68 -10.67 -9.42
CA MET A 1 7.89 -9.20 -9.32
C MET A 1 8.57 -8.56 -10.54
N ASP A 2 8.80 -9.29 -11.60
CA ASP A 2 9.67 -8.92 -12.76
C ASP A 2 9.23 -7.67 -13.55
N ILE A 3 7.99 -7.23 -13.38
CA ILE A 3 7.43 -6.04 -14.03
C ILE A 3 7.82 -4.72 -13.32
N PHE A 4 8.46 -4.80 -12.16
CA PHE A 4 8.88 -3.64 -11.37
C PHE A 4 10.40 -3.56 -11.24
N ASP A 5 10.90 -2.33 -11.20
CA ASP A 5 12.18 -2.02 -10.57
C ASP A 5 11.92 -1.86 -9.08
N ILE A 6 12.65 -2.64 -8.27
CA ILE A 6 12.44 -2.69 -6.81
C ILE A 6 13.60 -2.03 -6.11
N SER A 7 13.32 -1.01 -5.32
CA SER A 7 14.27 -0.43 -4.39
C SER A 7 13.84 -0.68 -2.95
N PHE A 8 14.81 -0.85 -2.05
CA PHE A 8 14.55 -1.16 -0.65
C PHE A 8 15.05 -0.03 0.24
N ASN A 9 14.17 0.44 1.11
CA ASN A 9 14.58 1.31 2.19
C ASN A 9 14.88 0.48 3.44
N SER A 10 16.14 0.45 3.84
CA SER A 10 16.57 -0.25 5.06
C SER A 10 16.97 0.72 6.19
N LYS A 11 16.95 2.02 5.93
CA LYS A 11 17.28 3.04 6.93
C LYS A 11 16.14 3.20 7.90
N LYS A 12 16.30 2.66 9.11
CA LYS A 12 15.27 2.72 10.17
C LYS A 12 15.18 4.09 10.85
N ASP A 13 16.27 4.86 10.89
CA ASP A 13 16.45 5.93 11.87
C ASP A 13 16.78 7.29 11.23
N VAL A 14 16.34 7.53 9.98
CA VAL A 14 16.56 8.86 9.36
C VAL A 14 15.69 9.90 10.06
N PHE A 15 14.44 9.55 10.42
CA PHE A 15 13.54 10.37 11.20
C PHE A 15 12.56 9.51 12.00
N GLY A 16 12.03 10.02 13.10
CA GLY A 16 11.05 9.36 13.95
C GLY A 16 9.79 10.21 14.14
N ARG A 17 8.82 9.73 14.93
CA ARG A 17 7.59 10.47 15.24
C ARG A 17 7.86 11.82 15.94
N LYS A 18 8.97 11.94 16.66
CA LYS A 18 9.42 13.19 17.31
C LYS A 18 9.88 14.27 16.33
N ASP A 19 10.21 13.90 15.10
CA ASP A 19 10.73 14.79 14.07
C ASP A 19 9.64 15.34 13.15
N ILE A 20 8.37 15.05 13.47
CA ILE A 20 7.21 15.58 12.76
C ILE A 20 7.10 17.08 13.03
N THR A 21 6.88 17.85 11.97
CA THR A 21 6.74 19.31 12.00
C THR A 21 5.41 19.73 11.38
N GLU A 22 4.89 20.90 11.76
CA GLU A 22 3.70 21.49 11.11
C GLU A 22 4.01 21.94 9.69
N ASN A 23 5.20 22.52 9.49
CA ASN A 23 5.68 23.02 8.22
C ASN A 23 6.90 22.20 7.78
N GLY A 24 6.93 21.75 6.50
CA GLY A 24 8.05 20.95 6.01
C GLY A 24 7.70 20.14 4.77
N TYR A 25 8.42 19.05 4.61
CA TYR A 25 8.36 18.17 3.44
C TYR A 25 7.63 16.88 3.77
N PRO A 26 6.83 16.32 2.82
CA PRO A 26 6.02 15.14 3.10
C PRO A 26 6.87 13.93 3.41
N ALA A 27 6.43 13.16 4.41
CA ALA A 27 7.09 11.95 4.87
C ALA A 27 6.08 10.86 5.22
N MET A 28 6.44 9.60 4.99
CA MET A 28 5.61 8.44 5.28
C MET A 28 6.36 7.44 6.16
N PHE A 29 5.69 6.97 7.20
CA PHE A 29 6.17 5.86 8.02
C PHE A 29 5.61 4.53 7.49
N PHE A 30 6.39 3.45 7.63
CA PHE A 30 5.95 2.11 7.22
C PHE A 30 4.59 1.72 7.85
N SER A 31 4.37 2.10 9.10
CA SER A 31 3.12 1.83 9.82
C SER A 31 1.90 2.60 9.28
N ASP A 32 2.11 3.68 8.53
CA ASP A 32 1.00 4.44 7.95
C ASP A 32 0.41 3.70 6.73
N ILE A 33 1.21 2.86 6.05
CA ILE A 33 0.77 2.05 4.90
C ILE A 33 -0.38 1.13 5.28
N SER A 34 -0.29 0.47 6.43
CA SER A 34 -1.27 -0.51 6.86
C SER A 34 -2.42 0.06 7.68
N ARG A 35 -2.24 1.24 8.30
CA ARG A 35 -3.15 1.76 9.32
C ARG A 35 -3.90 3.01 8.88
N LYS A 36 -3.29 3.82 8.02
CA LYS A 36 -3.83 5.15 7.66
C LYS A 36 -4.45 5.17 6.28
N TYR A 37 -3.92 4.37 5.35
CA TYR A 37 -4.32 4.38 3.96
C TYR A 37 -4.87 3.02 3.51
N ASP A 38 -5.60 3.01 2.39
CA ASP A 38 -6.17 1.78 1.83
C ASP A 38 -5.35 1.29 0.62
N ILE A 39 -5.74 1.65 -0.61
CA ILE A 39 -5.06 1.19 -1.83
C ILE A 39 -4.25 2.30 -2.51
N SER A 40 -4.60 3.57 -2.28
CA SER A 40 -3.88 4.71 -2.84
C SER A 40 -3.92 5.92 -1.91
N VAL A 41 -2.94 6.81 -2.07
CA VAL A 41 -2.85 8.07 -1.37
C VAL A 41 -2.30 9.17 -2.27
N GLU A 42 -2.90 10.35 -2.21
CA GLU A 42 -2.45 11.54 -2.93
C GLU A 42 -1.73 12.52 -1.99
N ASN A 43 -2.37 12.83 -0.88
CA ASN A 43 -1.89 13.84 0.05
C ASN A 43 -1.32 13.20 1.31
N ILE A 44 -0.07 13.52 1.60
CA ILE A 44 0.63 13.10 2.82
C ILE A 44 0.67 14.26 3.80
N GLU A 45 -0.02 14.09 4.94
CA GLU A 45 -0.14 15.12 5.97
C GLU A 45 1.11 15.22 6.85
N THR A 46 1.78 14.08 7.08
CA THR A 46 2.99 14.03 7.89
C THR A 46 4.12 14.78 7.18
N LYS A 47 4.78 15.68 7.91
CA LYS A 47 5.89 16.48 7.38
C LYS A 47 7.09 16.41 8.30
N ILE A 48 8.28 16.56 7.73
CA ILE A 48 9.57 16.61 8.42
C ILE A 48 10.40 17.81 7.92
N SER A 49 11.48 18.13 8.62
CA SER A 49 12.39 19.19 8.22
C SER A 49 13.03 18.92 6.85
N LYS A 50 13.53 19.99 6.20
CA LYS A 50 14.24 19.89 4.92
C LYS A 50 15.47 19.02 5.02
N GLU A 51 16.24 19.15 6.08
CA GLU A 51 17.47 18.40 6.32
C GLU A 51 17.20 16.88 6.34
N LEU A 52 16.23 16.45 7.12
CA LEU A 52 15.82 15.03 7.18
C LEU A 52 15.22 14.55 5.86
N PHE A 53 14.45 15.40 5.17
CA PHE A 53 13.92 15.08 3.86
C PHE A 53 15.04 14.86 2.84
N ASP A 54 16.06 15.75 2.80
CA ASP A 54 17.15 15.67 1.81
C ASP A 54 17.97 14.38 1.97
N THR A 55 18.19 13.92 3.20
CA THR A 55 18.96 12.71 3.52
C THR A 55 18.17 11.40 3.43
N SER A 56 16.84 11.46 3.36
CA SER A 56 15.97 10.27 3.29
C SER A 56 15.87 9.70 1.88
N ASN A 57 15.59 8.40 1.76
CA ASN A 57 15.10 7.81 0.53
C ASN A 57 13.69 8.33 0.23
N LYS A 58 13.31 8.37 -1.04
CA LYS A 58 12.05 8.99 -1.48
C LYS A 58 11.31 8.09 -2.45
N MET A 59 9.98 8.17 -2.40
CA MET A 59 9.12 7.69 -3.47
C MET A 59 8.59 8.87 -4.30
N SER A 60 8.16 8.56 -5.49
CA SER A 60 7.62 9.49 -6.48
C SER A 60 6.20 9.08 -6.91
N LYS A 61 5.53 9.91 -7.69
CA LYS A 61 4.22 9.59 -8.28
C LYS A 61 4.28 8.26 -9.03
N ASN A 62 3.24 7.45 -8.86
CA ASN A 62 3.06 6.11 -9.44
C ASN A 62 3.99 5.03 -8.87
N ASP A 63 4.75 5.30 -7.82
CA ASP A 63 5.40 4.25 -7.06
C ASP A 63 4.39 3.55 -6.12
N ILE A 64 4.56 2.23 -5.96
CA ILE A 64 3.86 1.46 -4.93
C ILE A 64 4.82 1.21 -3.78
N LEU A 65 4.45 1.65 -2.60
CA LEU A 65 5.19 1.43 -1.37
C LEU A 65 4.64 0.21 -0.65
N VAL A 66 5.52 -0.73 -0.27
CA VAL A 66 5.14 -1.96 0.42
C VAL A 66 5.81 -2.03 1.78
N SER A 67 5.01 -2.22 2.83
CA SER A 67 5.54 -2.45 4.18
C SER A 67 6.12 -3.85 4.30
N LEU A 68 7.42 -3.95 4.49
CA LEU A 68 8.13 -5.22 4.69
C LEU A 68 8.35 -5.55 6.16
N GLU A 69 7.96 -4.66 7.08
CA GLU A 69 8.07 -4.84 8.51
C GLU A 69 6.79 -4.38 9.20
N GLU A 70 6.19 -5.23 10.03
CA GLU A 70 5.01 -4.92 10.82
C GLU A 70 5.01 -5.64 12.17
N PHE A 71 4.27 -5.09 13.12
CA PHE A 71 4.11 -5.72 14.45
C PHE A 71 3.20 -6.94 14.42
N ASP A 72 2.45 -7.16 13.35
CA ASP A 72 1.62 -8.35 13.18
C ASP A 72 1.72 -8.93 11.76
N LYS A 73 1.43 -10.23 11.65
CA LYS A 73 1.48 -10.95 10.37
C LYS A 73 0.38 -10.58 9.39
N ILE A 74 -0.70 -9.98 9.89
CA ILE A 74 -1.86 -9.63 9.07
C ILE A 74 -1.55 -8.42 8.17
N HIS A 75 -0.67 -7.54 8.62
CA HIS A 75 -0.37 -6.29 7.93
C HIS A 75 0.95 -6.30 7.14
N VAL A 76 1.88 -7.23 7.42
CA VAL A 76 3.15 -7.29 6.68
C VAL A 76 2.90 -7.55 5.18
N GLY A 77 3.61 -6.84 4.32
CA GLY A 77 3.43 -6.89 2.86
C GLY A 77 2.21 -6.12 2.34
N ARG A 78 1.61 -5.24 3.14
CA ARG A 78 0.61 -4.28 2.65
C ARG A 78 1.22 -3.21 1.78
N ALA A 79 0.46 -2.77 0.79
CA ALA A 79 0.90 -1.86 -0.25
C ALA A 79 0.02 -0.62 -0.34
N ILE A 80 0.61 0.49 -0.78
CA ILE A 80 -0.09 1.73 -1.08
C ILE A 80 0.47 2.36 -2.37
N LEU A 81 -0.39 2.69 -3.32
CA LEU A 81 -0.02 3.46 -4.50
C LEU A 81 0.04 4.95 -4.14
N TYR A 82 1.14 5.60 -4.48
CA TYR A 82 1.25 7.05 -4.35
C TYR A 82 0.86 7.73 -5.67
N VAL A 83 -0.18 8.57 -5.65
CA VAL A 83 -0.67 9.31 -6.83
C VAL A 83 -0.39 10.81 -6.75
N GLY A 84 0.17 11.29 -5.63
CA GLY A 84 0.54 12.70 -5.46
C GLY A 84 1.74 13.10 -6.32
N THR A 85 1.99 14.40 -6.44
CA THR A 85 3.04 14.94 -7.33
C THR A 85 4.35 15.26 -6.62
N LYS A 86 4.34 15.41 -5.30
CA LYS A 86 5.54 15.73 -4.51
C LYS A 86 6.31 14.47 -4.18
N LYS A 87 7.64 14.55 -4.12
CA LYS A 87 8.45 13.46 -3.55
C LYS A 87 8.14 13.31 -2.07
N VAL A 88 8.11 12.07 -1.57
CA VAL A 88 7.81 11.75 -0.16
C VAL A 88 8.97 10.99 0.45
N ALA A 89 9.49 11.48 1.58
CA ALA A 89 10.55 10.80 2.33
C ALA A 89 10.01 9.54 3.00
N LEU A 90 10.83 8.50 3.08
CA LEU A 90 10.45 7.18 3.58
C LEU A 90 11.17 6.84 4.87
N ASN A 91 10.42 6.30 5.83
CA ASN A 91 10.96 5.71 7.05
C ASN A 91 10.52 4.25 7.18
N GLY A 92 11.42 3.44 7.74
CA GLY A 92 11.19 2.04 8.03
C GLY A 92 11.67 1.09 6.94
N TYR A 93 11.43 -0.19 7.15
CA TYR A 93 11.80 -1.24 6.22
C TYR A 93 10.68 -1.46 5.20
N VAL A 94 10.85 -0.86 4.02
CA VAL A 94 9.84 -0.84 2.95
C VAL A 94 10.50 -1.14 1.60
N ALA A 95 9.70 -1.69 0.67
CA ALA A 95 10.04 -1.76 -0.74
C ALA A 95 9.29 -0.67 -1.50
N VAL A 96 9.96 -0.05 -2.47
CA VAL A 96 9.36 0.84 -3.46
C VAL A 96 9.37 0.12 -4.79
N LEU A 97 8.20 -0.05 -5.39
CA LEU A 97 8.01 -0.68 -6.69
C LEU A 97 7.72 0.42 -7.73
N THR A 98 8.63 0.58 -8.66
CA THR A 98 8.45 1.47 -9.81
C THR A 98 8.15 0.61 -11.04
N LEU A 99 6.99 0.83 -11.68
CA LEU A 99 6.59 0.06 -12.85
C LEU A 99 7.54 0.32 -14.02
N LYS A 100 8.06 -0.75 -14.61
CA LYS A 100 8.91 -0.64 -15.81
C LYS A 100 8.12 -0.11 -17.01
N GLU A 101 8.76 0.70 -17.81
CA GLU A 101 8.15 1.45 -18.93
C GLU A 101 7.35 0.56 -19.89
N ASN A 102 7.91 -0.61 -20.23
CA ASN A 102 7.32 -1.55 -21.19
C ASN A 102 6.02 -2.24 -20.69
N PHE A 103 5.63 -2.03 -19.44
CA PHE A 103 4.41 -2.59 -18.85
C PHE A 103 3.32 -1.54 -18.56
N LYS A 104 3.58 -0.26 -18.84
CA LYS A 104 2.66 0.84 -18.48
C LYS A 104 1.25 0.68 -19.05
N ASP A 105 1.17 0.19 -20.29
CA ASP A 105 -0.11 0.02 -20.99
C ASP A 105 -0.80 -1.33 -20.65
N MET A 106 -0.25 -2.10 -19.74
CA MET A 106 -0.75 -3.42 -19.36
C MET A 106 -1.18 -3.52 -17.90
N ILE A 107 -0.80 -2.55 -17.07
CA ILE A 107 -0.90 -2.64 -15.61
C ILE A 107 -1.63 -1.42 -15.03
N ASN A 108 -2.73 -1.69 -14.32
CA ASN A 108 -3.35 -0.72 -13.44
C ASN A 108 -2.70 -0.80 -12.05
N LEU A 109 -1.95 0.23 -11.67
CA LEU A 109 -1.21 0.27 -10.40
C LEU A 109 -2.13 0.25 -9.16
N LYS A 110 -3.34 0.82 -9.25
CA LYS A 110 -4.34 0.70 -8.17
C LYS A 110 -4.75 -0.77 -7.97
N TYR A 111 -4.92 -1.51 -9.09
CA TYR A 111 -5.22 -2.93 -9.02
C TYR A 111 -4.09 -3.72 -8.35
N VAL A 112 -2.83 -3.41 -8.65
CA VAL A 112 -1.68 -4.07 -7.99
C VAL A 112 -1.72 -3.83 -6.49
N SER A 113 -1.89 -2.60 -6.05
CA SER A 113 -2.00 -2.26 -4.63
C SER A 113 -3.19 -2.97 -3.96
N PHE A 114 -4.36 -2.98 -4.62
CA PHE A 114 -5.53 -3.73 -4.18
C PHE A 114 -5.23 -5.23 -4.07
N TYR A 115 -4.65 -5.84 -5.10
CA TYR A 115 -4.29 -7.26 -5.11
C TYR A 115 -3.37 -7.61 -3.94
N MET A 116 -2.33 -6.83 -3.71
CA MET A 116 -1.40 -7.06 -2.59
C MET A 116 -2.09 -6.98 -1.23
N ASN A 117 -3.08 -6.11 -1.09
CA ASN A 117 -3.79 -5.91 0.17
C ASN A 117 -4.87 -6.97 0.44
N TYR A 118 -5.56 -7.46 -0.60
CA TYR A 118 -6.80 -8.23 -0.45
C TYR A 118 -6.77 -9.62 -1.06
N SER A 119 -5.84 -9.94 -1.99
CA SER A 119 -5.71 -11.30 -2.52
C SER A 119 -5.29 -12.29 -1.45
N LYS A 120 -6.10 -13.34 -1.27
CA LYS A 120 -5.75 -14.46 -0.37
C LYS A 120 -4.43 -15.13 -0.77
N VAL A 121 -4.16 -15.18 -2.08
CA VAL A 121 -2.93 -15.78 -2.61
C VAL A 121 -1.72 -14.96 -2.20
N PHE A 122 -1.75 -13.64 -2.44
CA PHE A 122 -0.65 -12.76 -2.07
C PHE A 122 -0.47 -12.68 -0.55
N ARG A 123 -1.58 -12.56 0.20
CA ARG A 123 -1.51 -12.52 1.68
C ARG A 123 -0.92 -13.80 2.27
N LYS A 124 -1.23 -14.98 1.71
CA LYS A 124 -0.58 -16.24 2.11
C LYS A 124 0.92 -16.24 1.80
N GLN A 125 1.35 -15.70 0.66
CA GLN A 125 2.78 -15.55 0.35
C GLN A 125 3.47 -14.61 1.34
N ALA A 126 2.89 -13.43 1.61
CA ALA A 126 3.44 -12.48 2.58
C ALA A 126 3.59 -13.11 3.97
N PHE A 127 2.55 -13.82 4.43
CA PHE A 127 2.59 -14.54 5.71
C PHE A 127 3.68 -15.63 5.75
N LYS A 128 3.75 -16.48 4.70
CA LYS A 128 4.72 -17.59 4.61
C LYS A 128 6.16 -17.07 4.55
N ASN A 129 6.38 -15.98 3.84
CA ASN A 129 7.71 -15.41 3.61
C ASN A 129 8.15 -14.45 4.73
N SER A 130 7.28 -14.13 5.69
CA SER A 130 7.64 -13.31 6.84
C SER A 130 8.22 -14.14 7.97
N THR A 131 9.18 -13.57 8.68
CA THR A 131 9.86 -14.14 9.84
C THR A 131 9.87 -13.15 11.00
N GLY A 132 10.03 -13.65 12.21
CA GLY A 132 10.12 -12.86 13.43
C GLY A 132 9.05 -13.23 14.46
N ALA A 133 9.38 -13.08 15.73
CA ALA A 133 8.47 -13.40 16.84
C ALA A 133 7.61 -12.20 17.25
N LYS A 134 8.23 -11.04 17.48
CA LYS A 134 7.56 -9.80 17.92
C LYS A 134 7.31 -8.83 16.78
N VAL A 135 8.25 -8.74 15.86
CA VAL A 135 8.17 -7.93 14.66
C VAL A 135 8.29 -8.87 13.47
N GLN A 136 7.29 -8.86 12.61
CA GLN A 136 7.28 -9.65 11.39
C GLN A 136 8.01 -8.90 10.29
N ARG A 137 8.88 -9.58 9.57
CA ARG A 137 9.64 -9.01 8.45
C ARG A 137 9.68 -9.96 7.28
N ILE A 138 9.44 -9.44 6.08
CA ILE A 138 9.70 -10.15 4.82
C ILE A 138 11.12 -9.78 4.38
N PRO A 139 12.08 -10.72 4.38
CA PRO A 139 13.40 -10.49 3.81
C PRO A 139 13.30 -10.07 2.33
N LYS A 140 14.27 -9.26 1.89
CA LYS A 140 14.33 -8.75 0.53
C LYS A 140 14.25 -9.86 -0.51
N GLU A 141 15.06 -10.87 -0.34
CA GLU A 141 15.17 -12.02 -1.23
C GLU A 141 13.85 -12.79 -1.33
N ASN A 142 13.14 -12.93 -0.22
CA ASN A 142 11.83 -13.57 -0.19
C ASN A 142 10.76 -12.71 -0.86
N PHE A 143 10.83 -11.38 -0.67
CA PHE A 143 9.88 -10.46 -1.31
C PHE A 143 10.02 -10.47 -2.84
N GLU A 144 11.24 -10.45 -3.36
CA GLU A 144 11.52 -10.50 -4.80
C GLU A 144 10.97 -11.77 -5.47
N LEU A 145 10.88 -12.88 -4.75
CA LEU A 145 10.32 -14.16 -5.24
C LEU A 145 8.79 -14.21 -5.18
N MET A 146 8.13 -13.24 -4.54
CA MET A 146 6.66 -13.26 -4.46
C MET A 146 6.04 -12.94 -5.81
N GLU A 147 4.91 -13.57 -6.09
CA GLU A 147 4.20 -13.46 -7.36
C GLU A 147 2.93 -12.63 -7.24
N ILE A 148 2.67 -11.82 -8.25
CA ILE A 148 1.41 -11.11 -8.46
C ILE A 148 0.73 -11.70 -9.69
N LYS A 149 -0.47 -12.24 -9.52
CA LYS A 149 -1.29 -12.72 -10.65
C LYS A 149 -2.13 -11.56 -11.18
N LEU A 150 -1.88 -11.19 -12.42
CA LEU A 150 -2.56 -10.06 -13.06
C LEU A 150 -3.44 -10.59 -14.20
N PRO A 151 -4.75 -10.29 -14.20
CA PRO A 151 -5.60 -10.50 -15.36
C PRO A 151 -5.26 -9.47 -16.45
N VAL A 152 -5.89 -9.58 -17.61
CA VAL A 152 -5.76 -8.56 -18.68
C VAL A 152 -6.20 -7.19 -18.14
N LEU A 153 -5.61 -6.10 -18.65
CA LEU A 153 -5.82 -4.74 -18.16
C LEU A 153 -7.30 -4.37 -18.01
N LYS A 154 -8.12 -4.70 -19.01
CA LYS A 154 -9.58 -4.44 -18.96
C LYS A 154 -10.25 -5.01 -17.71
N VAL A 155 -9.83 -6.17 -17.23
CA VAL A 155 -10.37 -6.77 -15.99
C VAL A 155 -9.86 -6.03 -14.76
N GLN A 156 -8.58 -5.61 -14.77
CA GLN A 156 -8.01 -4.80 -13.70
C GLN A 156 -8.79 -3.48 -13.54
N ASP A 157 -9.09 -2.81 -14.65
CA ASP A 157 -9.82 -1.53 -14.67
C ASP A 157 -11.25 -1.68 -14.15
N ILE A 158 -11.99 -2.71 -14.61
CA ILE A 158 -13.35 -3.00 -14.12
C ILE A 158 -13.35 -3.25 -12.61
N VAL A 159 -12.38 -3.97 -12.08
CA VAL A 159 -12.28 -4.23 -10.64
C VAL A 159 -12.08 -2.93 -9.87
N ILE A 160 -11.21 -2.06 -10.35
CA ILE A 160 -10.95 -0.77 -9.68
C ILE A 160 -12.17 0.15 -9.78
N GLU A 161 -12.85 0.23 -10.92
CA GLU A 161 -14.09 1.00 -11.07
C GLU A 161 -15.18 0.55 -10.08
N ILE A 162 -15.38 -0.75 -9.91
CA ILE A 162 -16.30 -1.29 -8.92
C ILE A 162 -15.90 -0.87 -7.50
N ILE A 163 -14.63 -0.96 -7.16
CA ILE A 163 -14.13 -0.61 -5.83
C ILE A 163 -14.31 0.89 -5.56
N GLU A 164 -13.97 1.75 -6.53
CA GLU A 164 -14.13 3.20 -6.41
C GLU A 164 -15.60 3.59 -6.24
N THR A 165 -16.49 2.96 -7.02
CA THR A 165 -17.96 3.16 -6.90
C THR A 165 -18.47 2.78 -5.51
N LEU A 166 -18.00 1.65 -4.97
CA LEU A 166 -18.36 1.22 -3.61
C LEU A 166 -17.81 2.19 -2.56
N ASP A 167 -16.58 2.68 -2.71
CA ASP A 167 -15.98 3.66 -1.82
C ASP A 167 -16.77 4.96 -1.78
N GLU A 168 -17.20 5.45 -2.92
CA GLU A 168 -18.05 6.64 -3.02
C GLU A 168 -19.41 6.39 -2.35
N GLY A 169 -20.03 5.24 -2.59
CA GLY A 169 -21.26 4.84 -1.92
C GLY A 169 -21.11 4.79 -0.41
N PHE A 170 -20.01 4.21 0.10
CA PHE A 170 -19.73 4.19 1.53
C PHE A 170 -19.49 5.58 2.12
N LYS A 171 -18.81 6.48 1.40
CA LYS A 171 -18.61 7.87 1.83
C LYS A 171 -19.93 8.61 1.97
N ILE A 172 -20.86 8.40 1.03
CA ILE A 172 -22.22 9.00 1.08
C ILE A 172 -23.00 8.47 2.29
N VAL A 173 -23.00 7.14 2.48
CA VAL A 173 -23.67 6.50 3.62
C VAL A 173 -23.02 6.92 4.94
N SER A 174 -21.69 7.00 5.02
CA SER A 174 -21.00 7.44 6.23
C SER A 174 -21.32 8.87 6.60
N LYS A 175 -21.41 9.78 5.63
CA LYS A 175 -21.84 11.17 5.88
C LYS A 175 -23.27 11.26 6.43
N SER A 176 -24.15 10.35 6.01
CA SER A 176 -25.53 10.29 6.52
C SER A 176 -25.65 9.62 7.89
N ILE A 177 -24.65 8.84 8.30
CA ILE A 177 -24.61 8.08 9.56
C ILE A 177 -23.57 8.65 10.56
N GLU A 178 -22.93 9.76 10.26
CA GLU A 178 -21.84 10.35 11.06
C GLU A 178 -22.18 10.59 12.56
N ASN A 179 -23.43 10.40 12.94
CA ASN A 179 -23.87 10.39 14.36
C ASN A 179 -23.87 8.97 15.00
N GLU A 180 -23.64 7.90 14.25
CA GLU A 180 -23.66 6.54 14.80
C GLU A 180 -22.63 5.63 14.13
N MET A 181 -21.46 5.42 14.78
CA MET A 181 -20.62 4.22 14.77
C MET A 181 -19.44 4.09 13.80
N GLY A 182 -18.27 3.90 14.42
CA GLY A 182 -16.99 3.44 13.83
C GLY A 182 -16.97 2.00 13.25
N LYS A 183 -18.08 1.46 12.81
CA LYS A 183 -18.19 0.10 12.23
C LYS A 183 -18.07 0.03 10.70
N THR A 184 -18.09 1.15 10.01
CA THR A 184 -18.15 1.21 8.53
C THR A 184 -16.89 0.68 7.86
N THR A 185 -15.72 0.87 8.48
CA THR A 185 -14.43 0.42 7.91
C THR A 185 -14.32 -1.11 7.85
N ILE A 186 -14.91 -1.83 8.81
CA ILE A 186 -14.88 -3.30 8.85
C ILE A 186 -15.78 -3.87 7.76
N ALA A 187 -16.99 -3.31 7.60
CA ALA A 187 -17.92 -3.74 6.56
C ALA A 187 -17.35 -3.52 5.14
N LYS A 188 -16.73 -2.37 4.90
CA LYS A 188 -16.05 -2.07 3.63
C LYS A 188 -14.97 -3.11 3.32
N LYS A 189 -14.07 -3.37 4.27
CA LYS A 189 -12.99 -4.37 4.10
C LYS A 189 -13.54 -5.77 3.79
N PHE A 190 -14.62 -6.15 4.46
CA PHE A 190 -15.29 -7.42 4.21
C PHE A 190 -15.86 -7.51 2.79
N ILE A 191 -16.57 -6.47 2.34
CA ILE A 191 -17.14 -6.42 0.98
C ILE A 191 -16.03 -6.46 -0.09
N MET A 192 -14.97 -5.69 0.10
CA MET A 192 -13.81 -5.70 -0.81
C MET A 192 -13.17 -7.09 -0.88
N GLN A 193 -13.03 -7.77 0.26
CA GLN A 193 -12.54 -9.15 0.31
C GLN A 193 -13.48 -10.13 -0.40
N GLU A 194 -14.79 -9.98 -0.24
CA GLU A 194 -15.78 -10.83 -0.89
C GLU A 194 -15.83 -10.62 -2.42
N ILE A 195 -15.73 -9.38 -2.89
CA ILE A 195 -15.62 -9.08 -4.33
C ILE A 195 -14.40 -9.76 -4.91
N PHE A 196 -13.26 -9.63 -4.24
CA PHE A 196 -12.01 -10.24 -4.71
C PHE A 196 -12.12 -11.77 -4.77
N ASN A 197 -12.68 -12.38 -3.71
CA ASN A 197 -12.91 -13.83 -3.65
C ASN A 197 -13.80 -14.34 -4.81
N LYS A 198 -14.84 -13.56 -5.17
CA LYS A 198 -15.71 -13.90 -6.30
C LYS A 198 -15.01 -13.78 -7.64
N ILE A 199 -14.08 -12.85 -7.79
CA ILE A 199 -13.28 -12.69 -9.02
C ILE A 199 -12.26 -13.82 -9.13
N GLU A 200 -11.57 -14.18 -8.03
CA GLU A 200 -10.62 -15.30 -8.02
C GLU A 200 -11.28 -16.69 -8.16
N GLY A 201 -12.51 -16.84 -7.68
CA GLY A 201 -13.25 -18.10 -7.68
C GLY A 201 -13.97 -18.45 -9.00
N ARG A 202 -13.93 -17.55 -9.99
CA ARG A 202 -14.56 -17.75 -11.33
C ARG A 202 -13.61 -18.34 -12.38
N LYS A 203 -12.68 -19.20 -11.95
CA LYS A 203 -11.83 -19.99 -12.87
C LYS A 203 -12.32 -21.41 -12.97
#